data_194a052d0d13626171e85b6c08c71e02
#
_entry.id   194a052d0d13626171e85b6c08c71e02
#
_cell.length_a   1.000
_cell.length_b   1.000
_cell.length_c   1.000
_cell.angle_alpha   90.00
_cell.angle_beta   90.00
_cell.angle_gamma   90.00
#
_symmetry.space_group_name_H-M   'P 1'
#
loop_
_entity.id
_entity.type
_entity.pdbx_description
1 polymer ?
#
loop_
_entity_poly.entity_id
_entity_poly.type
_entity_poly.pdbx_seq_one_letter_code
_entity_poly.pdbx_strand_id
1 'polypeptide(L)'
;EALSKGYKEEFLTTTGVCIKRHDGSLCDKFYDRVIFPIHSVSGRVLGFGGRTLRSDYKTANIGKYVNSPQSEVYDKSSTLYGIYFAKSEIVRQNKCYLVEGYLDVLSMHQLGITNVVASSGTSLTIPQIRLIKKFTDNVTVMYDGDSAGIHAALRGIDLILKEGLNVRVVLIPDGDDPDSYSRKHSLEEVQSFLKSAEKDFIVFKTDLLLGQAGDDPLNKAGLINDITDTLALVPDQIKRAVYVQMTSQKFGISEDAIYSRITDTRQKMLENERKEAERERMRAEREEARVNANVAEANAGAPSEPLPVDYGEPVDGIDGGYIPEGYLTPEEMGEPAAEAPETPKVTSEEGILLENPVMAPSEKELLVLILKYGLETLDFETDSEYYDKNEKFTVADFIRDAIDGREFANTVYRRTYNEYFRLYDGDATLTQDDIIRKIMDGPDRVMATLTGDLTQDKYLLTVKNFADSMTSLSSFLVINVPRAILVYNSKIVRMQEMEISEKLNAMKHGEHSEEEVMALLEKFQKTAALRKIIMERLGRVQ
;
A
#
# COMPACT_ATOMS: atom_id res chain seq x y z
N GLU A 1 32.18 5.88 17.10
CA GLU A 1 31.96 7.12 16.36
C GLU A 1 30.52 7.62 16.51
N ALA A 2 29.47 6.80 16.27
CA ALA A 2 28.07 7.25 16.40
C ALA A 2 27.77 7.74 17.84
N LEU A 3 28.17 6.98 18.86
CA LEU A 3 28.02 7.39 20.27
C LEU A 3 28.77 8.69 20.59
N SER A 4 29.97 8.88 20.04
CA SER A 4 30.72 10.13 20.23
C SER A 4 30.11 11.34 19.54
N LYS A 5 29.22 11.13 18.55
CA LYS A 5 28.39 12.15 17.89
C LYS A 5 27.03 12.38 18.56
N GLY A 6 26.78 11.73 19.71
CA GLY A 6 25.55 11.92 20.49
C GLY A 6 24.36 11.03 20.11
N TYR A 7 24.53 10.06 19.21
CA TYR A 7 23.48 9.09 18.92
C TYR A 7 23.32 8.13 20.09
N LYS A 8 22.08 7.83 20.48
CA LYS A 8 21.80 6.91 21.59
C LYS A 8 21.98 5.45 21.15
N GLU A 9 22.50 4.62 22.06
CA GLU A 9 22.67 3.18 21.85
C GLU A 9 21.38 2.48 21.43
N GLU A 10 20.27 2.85 22.06
CA GLU A 10 18.93 2.34 21.77
C GLU A 10 18.59 2.44 20.28
N PHE A 11 18.75 3.62 19.68
CA PHE A 11 18.45 3.81 18.25
C PHE A 11 19.41 3.04 17.33
N LEU A 12 20.68 2.94 17.70
CA LEU A 12 21.66 2.18 16.92
C LEU A 12 21.34 0.68 16.89
N THR A 13 20.82 0.14 17.99
CA THR A 13 20.42 -1.27 18.09
C THR A 13 19.05 -1.52 17.46
N THR A 14 18.05 -0.67 17.69
CA THR A 14 16.70 -0.81 17.13
C THR A 14 16.70 -0.70 15.60
N THR A 15 17.45 0.23 15.03
CA THR A 15 17.61 0.34 13.58
C THR A 15 18.52 -0.75 12.99
N GLY A 16 19.21 -1.53 13.87
CA GLY A 16 20.09 -2.61 13.48
C GLY A 16 21.35 -2.17 12.77
N VAL A 17 21.82 -0.95 12.99
CA VAL A 17 23.14 -0.51 12.54
C VAL A 17 24.23 -1.17 13.39
N CYS A 18 23.95 -1.36 14.70
CA CYS A 18 24.79 -2.06 15.64
C CYS A 18 24.08 -3.29 16.22
N ILE A 19 24.87 -4.26 16.66
CA ILE A 19 24.40 -5.44 17.39
C ILE A 19 25.05 -5.42 18.78
N LYS A 20 24.29 -5.79 19.81
CA LYS A 20 24.81 -5.97 21.17
C LYS A 20 25.30 -7.40 21.30
N ARG A 21 26.58 -7.57 21.69
CA ARG A 21 27.18 -8.87 21.96
C ARG A 21 26.75 -9.41 23.32
N HIS A 22 27.02 -10.68 23.61
CA HIS A 22 26.75 -11.31 24.90
C HIS A 22 27.45 -10.63 26.08
N ASP A 23 28.63 -10.01 25.83
CA ASP A 23 29.38 -9.24 26.83
C ASP A 23 28.86 -7.81 27.04
N GLY A 24 27.77 -7.44 26.36
CA GLY A 24 27.15 -6.11 26.39
C GLY A 24 27.81 -5.08 25.48
N SER A 25 28.92 -5.40 24.81
CA SER A 25 29.59 -4.49 23.88
C SER A 25 28.82 -4.33 22.58
N LEU A 26 28.86 -3.12 21.99
CA LEU A 26 28.30 -2.86 20.67
C LEU A 26 29.31 -3.20 19.58
N CYS A 27 28.84 -3.81 18.51
CA CYS A 27 29.62 -3.97 17.28
C CYS A 27 28.80 -3.59 16.04
N ASP A 28 29.49 -3.17 14.97
CA ASP A 28 28.86 -2.85 13.70
C ASP A 28 28.27 -4.10 13.06
N LYS A 29 26.99 -4.05 12.69
CA LYS A 29 26.32 -5.16 12.00
C LYS A 29 26.85 -5.37 10.58
N PHE A 30 27.29 -4.30 9.94
CA PHE A 30 27.71 -4.27 8.55
C PHE A 30 29.24 -4.25 8.38
N TYR A 31 29.98 -4.68 9.39
CA TYR A 31 31.44 -4.73 9.36
C TYR A 31 31.93 -5.54 8.14
N ASP A 32 32.94 -5.01 7.42
CA ASP A 32 33.59 -5.63 6.25
C ASP A 32 32.59 -5.98 5.12
N ARG A 33 31.66 -5.02 4.81
CA ARG A 33 30.64 -5.18 3.77
C ARG A 33 30.54 -3.96 2.89
N VAL A 34 30.23 -4.19 1.62
CA VAL A 34 29.71 -3.15 0.72
C VAL A 34 28.28 -2.86 1.11
N ILE A 35 27.97 -1.58 1.30
CA ILE A 35 26.68 -1.11 1.79
C ILE A 35 25.80 -0.64 0.66
N PHE A 36 24.54 -1.10 0.67
CA PHE A 36 23.47 -0.71 -0.22
C PHE A 36 22.41 0.06 0.59
N PRO A 37 22.37 1.40 0.49
CA PRO A 37 21.31 2.16 1.16
C PRO A 37 19.95 1.86 0.55
N ILE A 38 18.97 1.55 1.40
CA ILE A 38 17.59 1.26 0.99
C ILE A 38 16.78 2.53 1.22
N HIS A 39 16.21 3.07 0.14
CA HIS A 39 15.51 4.34 0.17
C HIS A 39 13.97 4.16 0.19
N SER A 40 13.30 5.05 0.90
CA SER A 40 11.86 5.26 0.74
C SER A 40 11.54 5.81 -0.65
N VAL A 41 10.25 5.87 -1.01
CA VAL A 41 9.78 6.55 -2.24
C VAL A 41 10.20 8.03 -2.29
N SER A 42 10.33 8.69 -1.12
CA SER A 42 10.76 10.08 -1.01
C SER A 42 12.29 10.28 -1.01
N GLY A 43 13.08 9.19 -1.04
CA GLY A 43 14.55 9.25 -1.09
C GLY A 43 15.25 9.21 0.25
N ARG A 44 14.53 9.01 1.37
CA ARG A 44 15.16 8.83 2.68
C ARG A 44 15.73 7.43 2.81
N VAL A 45 16.88 7.31 3.45
CA VAL A 45 17.44 6.02 3.81
C VAL A 45 16.63 5.43 4.97
N LEU A 46 16.01 4.27 4.75
CA LEU A 46 15.23 3.52 5.73
C LEU A 46 16.06 2.44 6.41
N GLY A 47 17.01 1.86 5.69
CA GLY A 47 17.85 0.76 6.14
C GLY A 47 18.98 0.50 5.17
N PHE A 48 19.69 -0.59 5.40
CA PHE A 48 20.86 -0.97 4.63
C PHE A 48 20.85 -2.45 4.29
N GLY A 49 21.32 -2.79 3.09
CA GLY A 49 21.83 -4.09 2.74
C GLY A 49 23.35 -4.09 2.81
N GLY A 50 23.96 -5.19 3.22
CA GLY A 50 25.41 -5.32 3.26
C GLY A 50 25.89 -6.62 2.63
N ARG A 51 26.71 -6.56 1.57
CA ARG A 51 27.29 -7.74 0.90
C ARG A 51 28.75 -7.89 1.29
N THR A 52 29.13 -9.08 1.81
CA THR A 52 30.55 -9.37 2.06
C THR A 52 31.30 -9.58 0.73
N LEU A 53 32.53 -9.07 0.66
CA LEU A 53 33.47 -9.32 -0.44
C LEU A 53 34.33 -10.56 -0.22
N ARG A 54 34.23 -11.19 0.95
CA ARG A 54 35.03 -12.39 1.29
C ARG A 54 34.61 -13.57 0.42
N SER A 55 35.58 -14.24 -0.18
CA SER A 55 35.36 -15.46 -0.97
C SER A 55 35.05 -16.69 -0.09
N ASP A 56 35.58 -16.69 1.14
CA ASP A 56 35.43 -17.77 2.13
C ASP A 56 34.17 -17.66 3.00
N TYR A 57 33.20 -16.83 2.62
CA TYR A 57 32.00 -16.57 3.42
C TYR A 57 31.20 -17.82 3.79
N LYS A 58 31.18 -18.84 2.90
CA LYS A 58 30.49 -20.12 3.16
C LYS A 58 31.19 -20.93 4.26
N THR A 59 32.50 -21.05 4.19
CA THR A 59 33.32 -21.79 5.16
C THR A 59 33.43 -21.06 6.50
N ALA A 60 33.42 -19.73 6.47
CA ALA A 60 33.40 -18.88 7.65
C ALA A 60 32.01 -18.73 8.31
N ASN A 61 30.97 -19.38 7.75
CA ASN A 61 29.58 -19.27 8.18
C ASN A 61 29.08 -17.81 8.28
N ILE A 62 29.49 -17.00 7.30
CA ILE A 62 29.12 -15.59 7.21
C ILE A 62 28.07 -15.44 6.11
N GLY A 63 26.92 -14.84 6.42
CA GLY A 63 25.89 -14.58 5.40
C GLY A 63 26.42 -13.73 4.26
N LYS A 64 26.23 -14.17 3.00
CA LYS A 64 26.63 -13.42 1.79
C LYS A 64 26.03 -12.01 1.82
N TYR A 65 24.75 -11.89 2.16
CA TYR A 65 24.02 -10.63 2.37
C TYR A 65 23.50 -10.56 3.80
N VAL A 66 23.49 -9.36 4.35
CA VAL A 66 22.86 -9.03 5.64
C VAL A 66 22.04 -7.76 5.43
N ASN A 67 20.80 -7.75 5.90
CA ASN A 67 19.91 -6.59 5.79
C ASN A 67 19.64 -6.00 7.18
N SER A 68 19.23 -4.72 7.22
CA SER A 68 18.64 -4.12 8.42
C SER A 68 17.46 -4.97 8.88
N PRO A 69 17.24 -5.10 10.20
CA PRO A 69 16.05 -5.76 10.74
C PRO A 69 14.80 -4.93 10.45
N GLN A 70 13.64 -5.55 10.64
CA GLN A 70 12.38 -4.84 10.75
C GLN A 70 12.47 -3.82 11.90
N SER A 71 12.01 -2.60 11.67
CA SER A 71 12.00 -1.52 12.66
C SER A 71 10.88 -0.53 12.35
N GLU A 72 10.66 0.44 13.23
CA GLU A 72 9.67 1.50 13.03
C GLU A 72 9.91 2.32 11.74
N VAL A 73 11.17 2.42 11.30
CA VAL A 73 11.54 3.19 10.10
C VAL A 73 11.71 2.32 8.85
N TYR A 74 11.90 1.01 8.99
CA TYR A 74 12.16 0.09 7.89
C TYR A 74 11.27 -1.15 7.94
N ASP A 75 10.30 -1.19 7.05
CA ASP A 75 9.49 -2.37 6.78
C ASP A 75 9.93 -3.01 5.46
N LYS A 76 10.60 -4.16 5.58
CA LYS A 76 11.11 -4.91 4.44
C LYS A 76 9.99 -5.44 3.54
N SER A 77 8.83 -5.73 4.10
CA SER A 77 7.69 -6.28 3.37
C SER A 77 7.00 -5.24 2.48
N SER A 78 7.17 -3.96 2.75
CA SER A 78 6.56 -2.85 2.01
C SER A 78 7.56 -2.02 1.19
N THR A 79 8.87 -2.35 1.27
CA THR A 79 9.93 -1.58 0.63
C THR A 79 10.47 -2.30 -0.60
N LEU A 80 10.71 -1.55 -1.69
CA LEU A 80 11.40 -2.03 -2.89
C LEU A 80 12.72 -1.29 -3.05
N TYR A 81 13.79 -2.04 -3.26
CA TYR A 81 15.10 -1.43 -3.57
C TYR A 81 15.09 -0.77 -4.96
N GLY A 82 15.69 0.38 -5.06
CA GLY A 82 15.76 1.14 -6.31
C GLY A 82 14.55 2.02 -6.61
N ILE A 83 13.41 1.88 -5.89
CA ILE A 83 12.14 2.56 -6.21
C ILE A 83 12.27 4.10 -6.28
N TYR A 84 13.07 4.70 -5.41
CA TYR A 84 13.28 6.15 -5.42
C TYR A 84 13.87 6.62 -6.75
N PHE A 85 14.85 5.92 -7.26
CA PHE A 85 15.54 6.25 -8.53
C PHE A 85 14.73 5.83 -9.75
N ALA A 86 13.96 4.73 -9.64
CA ALA A 86 13.23 4.13 -10.75
C ALA A 86 11.86 4.76 -11.02
N LYS A 87 11.20 5.35 -10.02
CA LYS A 87 9.78 5.76 -10.08
C LYS A 87 9.44 6.67 -11.26
N SER A 88 10.28 7.66 -11.56
CA SER A 88 10.03 8.60 -12.66
C SER A 88 10.12 7.92 -14.02
N GLU A 89 11.07 7.00 -14.17
CA GLU A 89 11.26 6.25 -15.40
C GLU A 89 10.19 5.15 -15.57
N ILE A 90 9.73 4.54 -14.46
CA ILE A 90 8.59 3.62 -14.46
C ILE A 90 7.34 4.31 -15.01
N VAL A 91 7.04 5.52 -14.54
CA VAL A 91 5.91 6.31 -15.05
C VAL A 91 6.12 6.69 -16.51
N ARG A 92 7.29 7.20 -16.88
CA ARG A 92 7.60 7.64 -18.25
C ARG A 92 7.48 6.52 -19.28
N GLN A 93 7.97 5.31 -18.94
CA GLN A 93 7.90 4.14 -19.81
C GLN A 93 6.61 3.34 -19.64
N ASN A 94 5.78 3.69 -18.64
CA ASN A 94 4.62 2.92 -18.22
C ASN A 94 4.94 1.43 -18.03
N LYS A 95 6.10 1.14 -17.40
CA LYS A 95 6.64 -0.20 -17.25
C LYS A 95 7.63 -0.27 -16.09
N CYS A 96 7.50 -1.32 -15.27
CA CYS A 96 8.43 -1.65 -14.20
C CYS A 96 9.09 -3.00 -14.47
N TYR A 97 10.41 -3.06 -14.43
CA TYR A 97 11.15 -4.32 -14.34
C TYR A 97 11.34 -4.69 -12.88
N LEU A 98 10.99 -5.91 -12.53
CA LEU A 98 11.15 -6.47 -11.19
C LEU A 98 12.22 -7.57 -11.22
N VAL A 99 13.25 -7.40 -10.40
CA VAL A 99 14.38 -8.31 -10.23
C VAL A 99 14.51 -8.76 -8.77
N GLU A 100 15.44 -9.67 -8.46
CA GLU A 100 15.58 -10.23 -7.12
C GLU A 100 16.51 -9.42 -6.21
N GLY A 101 17.67 -8.98 -6.71
CA GLY A 101 18.77 -8.50 -5.90
C GLY A 101 19.19 -7.05 -6.09
N TYR A 102 20.04 -6.58 -5.18
CA TYR A 102 20.60 -5.23 -5.21
C TYR A 102 21.50 -5.01 -6.44
N LEU A 103 22.31 -6.01 -6.78
CA LEU A 103 23.25 -5.91 -7.89
C LEU A 103 22.55 -5.88 -9.24
N ASP A 104 21.46 -6.63 -9.37
CA ASP A 104 20.65 -6.63 -10.60
C ASP A 104 20.15 -5.22 -10.91
N VAL A 105 19.60 -4.53 -9.88
CA VAL A 105 19.17 -3.14 -10.02
C VAL A 105 20.32 -2.24 -10.40
N LEU A 106 21.47 -2.35 -9.72
CA LEU A 106 22.61 -1.47 -9.97
C LEU A 106 23.21 -1.64 -11.35
N SER A 107 23.38 -2.89 -11.79
CA SER A 107 23.97 -3.20 -13.11
C SER A 107 23.04 -2.78 -14.24
N MET A 108 21.73 -3.01 -14.11
CA MET A 108 20.73 -2.54 -15.06
C MET A 108 20.71 -1.01 -15.13
N HIS A 109 20.72 -0.31 -13.97
CA HIS A 109 20.80 1.15 -13.93
C HIS A 109 22.09 1.69 -14.55
N GLN A 110 23.23 1.05 -14.25
CA GLN A 110 24.53 1.44 -14.82
C GLN A 110 24.54 1.27 -16.34
N LEU A 111 23.86 0.24 -16.86
CA LEU A 111 23.71 0.03 -18.30
C LEU A 111 22.77 1.05 -18.95
N GLY A 112 21.89 1.72 -18.19
CA GLY A 112 20.92 2.70 -18.69
C GLY A 112 19.46 2.26 -18.65
N ILE A 113 19.15 1.08 -18.09
CA ILE A 113 17.79 0.59 -17.87
C ILE A 113 17.42 0.94 -16.43
N THR A 114 16.72 2.07 -16.23
CA THR A 114 16.55 2.68 -14.92
C THR A 114 15.17 2.48 -14.29
N ASN A 115 14.22 1.88 -14.99
CA ASN A 115 12.89 1.51 -14.47
C ASN A 115 12.89 0.12 -13.80
N VAL A 116 13.95 -0.20 -13.03
CA VAL A 116 14.18 -1.51 -12.39
C VAL A 116 14.11 -1.37 -10.87
N VAL A 117 13.43 -2.31 -10.22
CA VAL A 117 13.33 -2.42 -8.75
C VAL A 117 13.54 -3.87 -8.30
N ALA A 118 13.92 -4.07 -7.03
CA ALA A 118 14.08 -5.39 -6.47
C ALA A 118 13.31 -5.59 -5.16
N SER A 119 12.84 -6.84 -4.93
CA SER A 119 12.26 -7.29 -3.66
C SER A 119 13.31 -7.51 -2.55
N SER A 120 14.59 -7.62 -2.94
CA SER A 120 15.79 -7.62 -2.09
C SER A 120 15.86 -8.70 -1.03
N GLY A 121 15.80 -9.96 -1.48
CA GLY A 121 16.03 -11.14 -0.62
C GLY A 121 14.83 -11.51 0.26
N THR A 122 13.64 -11.17 -0.16
CA THR A 122 12.36 -11.71 0.31
C THR A 122 11.53 -12.17 -0.87
N SER A 123 10.64 -13.14 -0.65
CA SER A 123 9.56 -13.38 -1.61
C SER A 123 8.76 -12.09 -1.81
N LEU A 124 8.33 -11.84 -3.04
CA LEU A 124 7.51 -10.69 -3.39
C LEU A 124 6.23 -10.64 -2.53
N THR A 125 5.90 -9.46 -2.03
CA THR A 125 4.76 -9.25 -1.13
C THR A 125 3.67 -8.39 -1.76
N ILE A 126 2.45 -8.50 -1.25
CA ILE A 126 1.31 -7.66 -1.70
C ILE A 126 1.59 -6.16 -1.52
N PRO A 127 2.13 -5.66 -0.37
CA PRO A 127 2.48 -4.25 -0.23
C PRO A 127 3.51 -3.77 -1.26
N GLN A 128 4.51 -4.58 -1.61
CA GLN A 128 5.49 -4.25 -2.66
C GLN A 128 4.83 -4.16 -4.04
N ILE A 129 3.91 -5.07 -4.37
CA ILE A 129 3.16 -5.03 -5.62
C ILE A 129 2.27 -3.79 -5.69
N ARG A 130 1.57 -3.46 -4.60
CA ARG A 130 0.76 -2.23 -4.49
C ARG A 130 1.61 -0.97 -4.60
N LEU A 131 2.87 -1.03 -4.15
CA LEU A 131 3.80 0.07 -4.34
C LEU A 131 4.13 0.30 -5.81
N ILE A 132 4.40 -0.77 -6.59
CA ILE A 132 4.60 -0.67 -8.05
C ILE A 132 3.35 -0.12 -8.72
N LYS A 133 2.17 -0.62 -8.34
CA LYS A 133 0.87 -0.23 -8.90
C LYS A 133 0.57 1.27 -8.81
N LYS A 134 1.18 1.98 -7.88
CA LYS A 134 1.08 3.45 -7.79
C LYS A 134 1.72 4.17 -8.99
N PHE A 135 2.59 3.51 -9.73
CA PHE A 135 3.38 4.11 -10.81
C PHE A 135 3.07 3.52 -12.19
N THR A 136 2.66 2.25 -12.26
CA THR A 136 2.31 1.56 -13.51
C THR A 136 1.49 0.31 -13.24
N ASP A 137 0.65 -0.07 -14.21
CA ASP A 137 -0.05 -1.35 -14.22
C ASP A 137 0.76 -2.46 -14.92
N ASN A 138 1.92 -2.16 -15.51
CA ASN A 138 2.70 -3.08 -16.34
C ASN A 138 4.00 -3.49 -15.62
N VAL A 139 4.12 -4.77 -15.29
CA VAL A 139 5.28 -5.36 -14.62
C VAL A 139 5.89 -6.44 -15.49
N THR A 140 7.18 -6.34 -15.72
CA THR A 140 7.97 -7.42 -16.32
C THR A 140 8.90 -8.00 -15.28
N VAL A 141 8.68 -9.26 -14.92
CA VAL A 141 9.51 -9.96 -13.94
C VAL A 141 10.65 -10.64 -14.65
N MET A 142 11.87 -10.39 -14.17
CA MET A 142 13.09 -10.97 -14.72
C MET A 142 13.65 -11.98 -13.72
N TYR A 143 13.84 -13.19 -14.17
CA TYR A 143 14.33 -14.31 -13.35
C TYR A 143 15.56 -14.96 -13.95
N ASP A 144 16.35 -15.53 -13.05
CA ASP A 144 17.43 -16.44 -13.42
C ASP A 144 16.82 -17.67 -14.10
N GLY A 145 17.50 -18.20 -15.12
CA GLY A 145 17.00 -19.33 -15.90
C GLY A 145 17.06 -20.69 -15.18
N ASP A 146 17.31 -20.73 -13.87
CA ASP A 146 17.36 -21.96 -13.10
C ASP A 146 15.97 -22.44 -12.61
N SER A 147 15.88 -23.71 -12.17
CA SER A 147 14.62 -24.31 -11.74
C SER A 147 14.03 -23.65 -10.46
N ALA A 148 14.86 -23.14 -9.58
CA ALA A 148 14.44 -22.48 -8.35
C ALA A 148 13.83 -21.09 -8.65
N GLY A 149 14.46 -20.34 -9.55
CA GLY A 149 13.96 -19.07 -10.07
C GLY A 149 12.60 -19.22 -10.77
N ILE A 150 12.43 -20.26 -11.57
CA ILE A 150 11.17 -20.56 -12.26
C ILE A 150 10.00 -20.79 -11.28
N HIS A 151 10.21 -21.58 -10.21
CA HIS A 151 9.16 -21.79 -9.19
C HIS A 151 8.87 -20.52 -8.35
N ALA A 152 9.88 -19.71 -8.10
CA ALA A 152 9.70 -18.40 -7.46
C ALA A 152 8.92 -17.45 -8.36
N ALA A 153 9.22 -17.47 -9.68
CA ALA A 153 8.51 -16.76 -10.73
C ALA A 153 7.00 -17.01 -10.67
N LEU A 154 6.61 -18.27 -10.73
CA LEU A 154 5.19 -18.64 -10.78
C LEU A 154 4.40 -18.13 -9.57
N ARG A 155 4.96 -18.23 -8.35
CA ARG A 155 4.31 -17.70 -7.15
C ARG A 155 4.22 -16.16 -7.14
N GLY A 156 5.26 -15.48 -7.61
CA GLY A 156 5.26 -14.02 -7.71
C GLY A 156 4.24 -13.51 -8.72
N ILE A 157 4.11 -14.19 -9.86
CA ILE A 157 3.14 -13.88 -10.91
C ILE A 157 1.70 -13.92 -10.38
N ASP A 158 1.34 -14.98 -9.65
CA ASP A 158 -0.02 -15.15 -9.11
C ASP A 158 -0.41 -13.99 -8.19
N LEU A 159 0.53 -13.51 -7.34
CA LEU A 159 0.30 -12.34 -6.48
C LEU A 159 0.12 -11.05 -7.28
N ILE A 160 0.92 -10.84 -8.31
CA ILE A 160 0.84 -9.64 -9.15
C ILE A 160 -0.50 -9.61 -9.92
N LEU A 161 -0.93 -10.76 -10.45
CA LEU A 161 -2.21 -10.90 -11.14
C LEU A 161 -3.40 -10.64 -10.23
N LYS A 162 -3.35 -11.17 -9.01
CA LYS A 162 -4.40 -10.96 -7.99
C LYS A 162 -4.59 -9.47 -7.69
N GLU A 163 -3.52 -8.68 -7.70
CA GLU A 163 -3.56 -7.22 -7.53
C GLU A 163 -3.97 -6.48 -8.83
N GLY A 164 -4.23 -7.19 -9.93
CA GLY A 164 -4.79 -6.65 -11.18
C GLY A 164 -3.78 -6.00 -12.13
N LEU A 165 -2.46 -6.22 -11.94
CA LEU A 165 -1.44 -5.71 -12.84
C LEU A 165 -1.27 -6.64 -14.05
N ASN A 166 -0.74 -6.08 -15.15
CA ASN A 166 -0.33 -6.83 -16.32
C ASN A 166 1.06 -7.40 -16.10
N VAL A 167 1.20 -8.71 -16.30
CA VAL A 167 2.47 -9.40 -16.02
C VAL A 167 3.08 -9.94 -17.29
N ARG A 168 4.35 -9.65 -17.47
CA ARG A 168 5.22 -10.29 -18.45
C ARG A 168 6.42 -10.91 -17.75
N VAL A 169 7.04 -11.88 -18.41
CA VAL A 169 8.17 -12.62 -17.87
C VAL A 169 9.30 -12.62 -18.88
N VAL A 170 10.51 -12.43 -18.36
CA VAL A 170 11.76 -12.63 -19.10
C VAL A 170 12.61 -13.62 -18.32
N LEU A 171 13.05 -14.69 -18.98
CA LEU A 171 14.09 -15.56 -18.45
C LEU A 171 15.43 -15.14 -19.04
N ILE A 172 16.40 -14.90 -18.18
CA ILE A 172 17.77 -14.62 -18.60
C ILE A 172 18.41 -15.93 -19.09
N PRO A 173 19.06 -15.94 -20.26
CA PRO A 173 19.61 -17.14 -20.84
C PRO A 173 20.93 -17.57 -20.15
N ASP A 174 21.40 -18.78 -20.50
CA ASP A 174 22.74 -19.30 -20.21
C ASP A 174 23.10 -19.41 -18.72
N GLY A 175 22.09 -19.41 -17.81
CA GLY A 175 22.29 -19.46 -16.36
C GLY A 175 22.87 -18.16 -15.79
N ASP A 176 22.79 -17.08 -16.54
CA ASP A 176 23.08 -15.74 -16.05
C ASP A 176 21.93 -15.21 -15.18
N ASP A 177 22.26 -14.25 -14.32
CA ASP A 177 21.34 -13.36 -13.64
C ASP A 177 21.32 -11.97 -14.34
N PRO A 178 20.39 -11.07 -14.03
CA PRO A 178 20.35 -9.74 -14.65
C PRO A 178 21.65 -8.94 -14.46
N ASP A 179 22.38 -9.12 -13.34
CA ASP A 179 23.67 -8.50 -13.07
C ASP A 179 24.74 -8.99 -14.06
N SER A 180 24.95 -10.30 -14.16
CA SER A 180 25.98 -10.90 -15.03
C SER A 180 25.68 -10.67 -16.51
N TYR A 181 24.41 -10.76 -16.91
CA TYR A 181 23.98 -10.51 -18.28
C TYR A 181 24.22 -9.04 -18.70
N SER A 182 23.85 -8.09 -17.84
CA SER A 182 24.06 -6.67 -18.12
C SER A 182 25.53 -6.27 -18.24
N ARG A 183 26.44 -7.00 -17.58
CA ARG A 183 27.89 -6.73 -17.68
C ARG A 183 28.53 -7.30 -18.94
N LYS A 184 27.91 -8.27 -19.57
CA LYS A 184 28.45 -8.94 -20.77
C LYS A 184 27.98 -8.30 -22.07
N HIS A 185 26.90 -7.51 -22.04
CA HIS A 185 26.21 -7.02 -23.22
C HIS A 185 26.08 -5.48 -23.20
N SER A 186 25.97 -4.88 -24.38
CA SER A 186 25.68 -3.47 -24.54
C SER A 186 24.21 -3.14 -24.21
N LEU A 187 23.90 -1.85 -24.04
CA LEU A 187 22.53 -1.40 -23.80
C LEU A 187 21.58 -1.83 -24.92
N GLU A 188 22.00 -1.68 -26.17
CA GLU A 188 21.22 -2.01 -27.36
C GLU A 188 20.92 -3.53 -27.43
N GLU A 189 21.91 -4.36 -27.10
CA GLU A 189 21.73 -5.81 -27.06
C GLU A 189 20.76 -6.23 -25.98
N VAL A 190 20.91 -5.70 -24.76
CA VAL A 190 19.99 -6.01 -23.64
C VAL A 190 18.58 -5.52 -23.93
N GLN A 191 18.39 -4.30 -24.46
CA GLN A 191 17.08 -3.81 -24.84
C GLN A 191 16.42 -4.64 -25.94
N SER A 192 17.20 -5.05 -26.95
CA SER A 192 16.72 -5.93 -28.03
C SER A 192 16.31 -7.29 -27.48
N PHE A 193 17.14 -7.87 -26.61
CA PHE A 193 16.85 -9.12 -25.93
C PHE A 193 15.56 -9.02 -25.10
N LEU A 194 15.45 -8.03 -24.21
CA LEU A 194 14.26 -7.82 -23.38
C LEU A 194 12.99 -7.71 -24.22
N LYS A 195 13.05 -6.97 -25.33
CA LYS A 195 11.90 -6.79 -26.23
C LYS A 195 11.51 -8.11 -26.93
N SER A 196 12.46 -8.95 -27.28
CA SER A 196 12.21 -10.22 -28.00
C SER A 196 11.87 -11.39 -27.07
N ALA A 197 12.47 -11.42 -25.89
CA ALA A 197 12.31 -12.52 -24.92
C ALA A 197 11.10 -12.34 -23.99
N GLU A 198 10.54 -11.14 -23.92
CA GLU A 198 9.41 -10.82 -23.05
C GLU A 198 8.16 -11.55 -23.49
N LYS A 199 7.64 -12.45 -22.65
CA LYS A 199 6.43 -13.24 -22.89
C LYS A 199 5.32 -12.82 -21.93
N ASP A 200 4.08 -12.86 -22.43
CA ASP A 200 2.91 -12.84 -21.55
C ASP A 200 2.97 -14.02 -20.56
N PHE A 201 2.45 -13.81 -19.34
CA PHE A 201 2.55 -14.82 -18.28
C PHE A 201 1.82 -16.13 -18.60
N ILE A 202 0.68 -16.07 -19.29
CA ILE A 202 -0.06 -17.28 -19.70
C ILE A 202 0.73 -18.06 -20.73
N VAL A 203 1.30 -17.37 -21.72
CA VAL A 203 2.15 -18.01 -22.74
C VAL A 203 3.37 -18.64 -22.07
N PHE A 204 4.02 -17.89 -21.17
CA PHE A 204 5.19 -18.38 -20.43
C PHE A 204 4.85 -19.64 -19.59
N LYS A 205 3.80 -19.56 -18.75
CA LYS A 205 3.37 -20.68 -17.89
C LYS A 205 2.97 -21.89 -18.72
N THR A 206 2.28 -21.66 -19.81
CA THR A 206 1.85 -22.72 -20.72
C THR A 206 3.03 -23.41 -21.39
N ASP A 207 3.99 -22.66 -21.94
CA ASP A 207 5.18 -23.22 -22.60
C ASP A 207 6.02 -24.04 -21.63
N LEU A 208 6.20 -23.51 -20.40
CA LEU A 208 6.95 -24.18 -19.33
C LEU A 208 6.32 -25.52 -18.93
N LEU A 209 5.03 -25.50 -18.65
CA LEU A 209 4.31 -26.67 -18.16
C LEU A 209 4.10 -27.73 -19.26
N LEU A 210 3.91 -27.32 -20.53
CA LEU A 210 3.86 -28.24 -21.67
C LEU A 210 5.17 -28.99 -21.82
N GLY A 211 6.32 -28.32 -21.64
CA GLY A 211 7.63 -28.96 -21.66
C GLY A 211 7.81 -30.03 -20.58
N GLN A 212 7.12 -29.93 -19.46
CA GLN A 212 7.17 -30.86 -18.31
C GLN A 212 6.14 -32.00 -18.41
N ALA A 213 4.97 -31.75 -19.00
CA ALA A 213 3.84 -32.70 -19.00
C ALA A 213 4.04 -33.90 -19.94
N GLY A 214 4.86 -33.78 -20.96
CA GLY A 214 4.98 -34.81 -21.99
C GLY A 214 3.64 -35.11 -22.69
N ASP A 215 3.42 -36.35 -23.10
CA ASP A 215 2.21 -36.79 -23.79
C ASP A 215 1.16 -37.46 -22.86
N ASP A 216 1.43 -37.50 -21.57
CA ASP A 216 0.48 -38.11 -20.60
C ASP A 216 -0.78 -37.26 -20.43
N PRO A 217 -1.99 -37.82 -20.66
CA PRO A 217 -3.25 -37.10 -20.52
C PRO A 217 -3.51 -36.59 -19.11
N LEU A 218 -3.08 -37.28 -18.05
CA LEU A 218 -3.26 -36.87 -16.65
C LEU A 218 -2.41 -35.63 -16.34
N ASN A 219 -1.16 -35.61 -16.81
CA ASN A 219 -0.28 -34.47 -16.67
C ASN A 219 -0.82 -33.25 -17.44
N LYS A 220 -1.35 -33.47 -18.65
CA LYS A 220 -2.01 -32.40 -19.43
C LYS A 220 -3.24 -31.82 -18.71
N ALA A 221 -4.06 -32.68 -18.10
CA ALA A 221 -5.23 -32.22 -17.32
C ALA A 221 -4.78 -31.43 -16.08
N GLY A 222 -3.73 -31.87 -15.38
CA GLY A 222 -3.14 -31.14 -14.27
C GLY A 222 -2.67 -29.72 -14.68
N LEU A 223 -1.95 -29.64 -15.79
CA LEU A 223 -1.47 -28.39 -16.38
C LEU A 223 -2.60 -27.42 -16.72
N ILE A 224 -3.67 -27.91 -17.33
CA ILE A 224 -4.83 -27.09 -17.67
C ILE A 224 -5.51 -26.56 -16.40
N ASN A 225 -5.61 -27.38 -15.37
CA ASN A 225 -6.11 -26.97 -14.07
C ASN A 225 -5.24 -25.84 -13.47
N ASP A 226 -3.91 -25.95 -13.51
CA ASP A 226 -3.00 -24.94 -12.99
C ASP A 226 -3.11 -23.61 -13.73
N ILE A 227 -3.25 -23.66 -15.07
CA ILE A 227 -3.46 -22.45 -15.88
C ILE A 227 -4.82 -21.83 -15.53
N THR A 228 -5.87 -22.65 -15.45
CA THR A 228 -7.23 -22.17 -15.16
C THR A 228 -7.32 -21.54 -13.76
N ASP A 229 -6.65 -22.15 -12.78
CA ASP A 229 -6.55 -21.58 -11.43
C ASP A 229 -5.83 -20.23 -11.42
N THR A 230 -4.79 -20.05 -12.25
CA THR A 230 -4.14 -18.76 -12.44
C THR A 230 -5.07 -17.75 -13.14
N LEU A 231 -5.86 -18.17 -14.16
CA LEU A 231 -6.84 -17.31 -14.80
C LEU A 231 -7.92 -16.82 -13.83
N ALA A 232 -8.29 -17.62 -12.84
CA ALA A 232 -9.23 -17.24 -11.80
C ALA A 232 -8.74 -16.05 -10.95
N LEU A 233 -7.41 -15.83 -10.86
CA LEU A 233 -6.81 -14.69 -10.15
C LEU A 233 -7.00 -13.37 -10.87
N VAL A 234 -7.15 -13.37 -12.20
CA VAL A 234 -7.30 -12.15 -13.01
C VAL A 234 -8.62 -11.45 -12.68
N PRO A 235 -8.61 -10.23 -12.10
CA PRO A 235 -9.86 -9.58 -11.67
C PRO A 235 -10.69 -9.08 -12.85
N ASP A 236 -10.04 -8.59 -13.91
CA ASP A 236 -10.68 -8.03 -15.10
C ASP A 236 -11.35 -9.13 -15.94
N GLN A 237 -12.67 -8.98 -16.16
CA GLN A 237 -13.47 -9.96 -16.87
C GLN A 237 -13.11 -10.06 -18.36
N ILE A 238 -12.78 -8.93 -19.00
CA ILE A 238 -12.46 -8.89 -20.43
C ILE A 238 -11.09 -9.54 -20.67
N LYS A 239 -10.09 -9.16 -19.88
CA LYS A 239 -8.75 -9.80 -19.95
C LYS A 239 -8.86 -11.30 -19.72
N ARG A 240 -9.64 -11.71 -18.72
CA ARG A 240 -9.88 -13.13 -18.40
C ARG A 240 -10.54 -13.87 -19.56
N ALA A 241 -11.54 -13.27 -20.23
CA ALA A 241 -12.19 -13.86 -21.39
C ALA A 241 -11.22 -14.09 -22.56
N VAL A 242 -10.34 -13.13 -22.85
CA VAL A 242 -9.31 -13.27 -23.88
C VAL A 242 -8.37 -14.43 -23.54
N TYR A 243 -7.91 -14.54 -22.30
CA TYR A 243 -7.05 -15.64 -21.87
C TYR A 243 -7.77 -16.99 -21.88
N VAL A 244 -9.06 -17.05 -21.53
CA VAL A 244 -9.88 -18.27 -21.64
C VAL A 244 -9.94 -18.72 -23.09
N GLN A 245 -10.22 -17.81 -24.03
CA GLN A 245 -10.26 -18.12 -25.45
C GLN A 245 -8.92 -18.65 -25.98
N MET A 246 -7.81 -18.00 -25.61
CA MET A 246 -6.45 -18.46 -25.96
C MET A 246 -6.17 -19.86 -25.41
N THR A 247 -6.53 -20.12 -24.16
CA THR A 247 -6.33 -21.42 -23.50
C THR A 247 -7.18 -22.49 -24.15
N SER A 248 -8.47 -22.21 -24.41
CA SER A 248 -9.40 -23.08 -25.12
C SER A 248 -8.84 -23.52 -26.48
N GLN A 249 -8.40 -22.56 -27.29
CA GLN A 249 -7.80 -22.84 -28.61
C GLN A 249 -6.51 -23.65 -28.53
N LYS A 250 -5.64 -23.35 -27.57
CA LYS A 250 -4.33 -24.02 -27.42
C LYS A 250 -4.45 -25.47 -26.98
N PHE A 251 -5.42 -25.79 -26.12
CA PHE A 251 -5.60 -27.14 -25.55
C PHE A 251 -6.76 -27.93 -26.16
N GLY A 252 -7.59 -27.33 -27.01
CA GLY A 252 -8.75 -27.98 -27.63
C GLY A 252 -9.87 -28.30 -26.63
N ILE A 253 -10.04 -27.46 -25.59
CA ILE A 253 -11.04 -27.63 -24.52
C ILE A 253 -12.11 -26.56 -24.69
N SER A 254 -13.36 -26.88 -24.37
CA SER A 254 -14.45 -25.91 -24.44
C SER A 254 -14.25 -24.77 -23.44
N GLU A 255 -14.59 -23.55 -23.82
CA GLU A 255 -14.53 -22.39 -22.93
C GLU A 255 -15.43 -22.57 -21.71
N ASP A 256 -16.58 -23.24 -21.86
CA ASP A 256 -17.51 -23.52 -20.75
C ASP A 256 -16.86 -24.36 -19.64
N ALA A 257 -16.03 -25.35 -19.99
CA ALA A 257 -15.32 -26.16 -19.01
C ALA A 257 -14.30 -25.29 -18.23
N ILE A 258 -13.61 -24.39 -18.92
CA ILE A 258 -12.67 -23.46 -18.30
C ILE A 258 -13.40 -22.47 -17.40
N TYR A 259 -14.52 -21.88 -17.85
CA TYR A 259 -15.33 -20.97 -17.03
C TYR A 259 -15.93 -21.63 -15.80
N SER A 260 -16.41 -22.87 -15.91
CA SER A 260 -16.91 -23.64 -14.75
C SER A 260 -15.83 -23.77 -13.68
N ARG A 261 -14.61 -24.18 -14.07
CA ARG A 261 -13.48 -24.28 -13.15
C ARG A 261 -13.08 -22.94 -12.55
N ILE A 262 -13.04 -21.88 -13.34
CA ILE A 262 -12.75 -20.51 -12.85
C ILE A 262 -13.77 -20.11 -11.77
N THR A 263 -15.06 -20.39 -12.02
CA THR A 263 -16.13 -20.05 -11.07
C THR A 263 -15.94 -20.78 -9.75
N ASP A 264 -15.69 -22.08 -9.79
CA ASP A 264 -15.44 -22.90 -8.60
C ASP A 264 -14.21 -22.41 -7.82
N THR A 265 -13.12 -22.09 -8.52
CA THR A 265 -11.89 -21.60 -7.90
C THR A 265 -12.12 -20.23 -7.25
N ARG A 266 -12.81 -19.30 -7.92
CA ARG A 266 -13.13 -17.97 -7.38
C ARG A 266 -14.06 -18.06 -6.17
N GLN A 267 -15.03 -18.96 -6.17
CA GLN A 267 -15.90 -19.20 -5.02
C GLN A 267 -15.10 -19.68 -3.81
N LYS A 268 -14.20 -20.65 -3.99
CA LYS A 268 -13.29 -21.11 -2.93
C LYS A 268 -12.38 -20.01 -2.40
N MET A 269 -11.88 -19.14 -3.29
CA MET A 269 -11.06 -17.99 -2.88
C MET A 269 -11.84 -17.01 -2.00
N LEU A 270 -13.06 -16.65 -2.39
CA LEU A 270 -13.94 -15.77 -1.61
C LEU A 270 -14.29 -16.38 -0.24
N GLU A 271 -14.55 -17.68 -0.18
CA GLU A 271 -14.81 -18.38 1.08
C GLU A 271 -13.57 -18.35 2.00
N ASN A 272 -12.37 -18.56 1.43
CA ASN A 272 -11.13 -18.52 2.19
C ASN A 272 -10.83 -17.09 2.68
N GLU A 273 -11.01 -16.07 1.85
CA GLU A 273 -10.84 -14.67 2.27
C GLU A 273 -11.81 -14.29 3.41
N ARG A 274 -13.05 -14.74 3.34
CA ARG A 274 -14.02 -14.53 4.44
C ARG A 274 -13.56 -15.21 5.73
N LYS A 275 -13.09 -16.47 5.65
CA LYS A 275 -12.58 -17.20 6.82
C LYS A 275 -11.32 -16.54 7.40
N GLU A 276 -10.42 -16.03 6.56
CA GLU A 276 -9.23 -15.31 7.01
C GLU A 276 -9.60 -13.99 7.68
N ALA A 277 -10.48 -13.21 7.08
CA ALA A 277 -10.97 -11.96 7.67
C ALA A 277 -11.67 -12.19 9.02
N GLU A 278 -12.46 -13.26 9.14
CA GLU A 278 -13.10 -13.64 10.40
C GLU A 278 -12.05 -14.05 11.46
N ARG A 279 -11.03 -14.83 11.07
CA ARG A 279 -9.94 -15.19 11.97
C ARG A 279 -9.11 -14.00 12.43
N GLU A 280 -8.84 -13.07 11.53
CA GLU A 280 -8.12 -11.82 11.87
C GLU A 280 -8.96 -10.97 12.82
N ARG A 281 -10.25 -10.84 12.56
CA ARG A 281 -11.17 -10.15 13.47
C ARG A 281 -11.18 -10.78 14.87
N MET A 282 -11.32 -12.11 14.96
CA MET A 282 -11.26 -12.82 16.24
C MET A 282 -9.90 -12.68 16.95
N ARG A 283 -8.79 -12.59 16.19
CA ARG A 283 -7.47 -12.32 16.79
C ARG A 283 -7.37 -10.91 17.33
N ALA A 284 -7.85 -9.92 16.59
CA ALA A 284 -7.89 -8.52 17.03
C ALA A 284 -8.76 -8.37 18.29
N GLU A 285 -9.96 -8.95 18.32
CA GLU A 285 -10.85 -8.94 19.47
C GLU A 285 -10.19 -9.60 20.72
N ARG A 286 -9.45 -10.71 20.53
CA ARG A 286 -8.71 -11.36 21.63
C ARG A 286 -7.54 -10.51 22.13
N GLU A 287 -6.83 -9.83 21.24
CA GLU A 287 -5.71 -8.96 21.61
C GLU A 287 -6.22 -7.72 22.37
N GLU A 288 -7.33 -7.11 21.92
CA GLU A 288 -8.01 -6.02 22.64
C GLU A 288 -8.48 -6.47 24.03
N ALA A 289 -9.11 -7.64 24.13
CA ALA A 289 -9.52 -8.19 25.42
C ALA A 289 -8.32 -8.42 26.37
N ARG A 290 -7.18 -8.88 25.84
CA ARG A 290 -5.95 -9.07 26.60
C ARG A 290 -5.33 -7.76 27.06
N VAL A 291 -5.30 -6.74 26.20
CA VAL A 291 -4.83 -5.40 26.55
C VAL A 291 -5.71 -4.79 27.61
N ASN A 292 -7.04 -4.88 27.48
CA ASN A 292 -7.99 -4.38 28.46
C ASN A 292 -7.90 -5.12 29.81
N ALA A 293 -7.64 -6.43 29.82
CA ALA A 293 -7.40 -7.20 31.04
C ALA A 293 -6.12 -6.74 31.75
N ASN A 294 -5.03 -6.54 31.02
CA ASN A 294 -3.77 -6.04 31.58
C ASN A 294 -3.89 -4.59 32.13
N VAL A 295 -4.68 -3.75 31.47
CA VAL A 295 -4.98 -2.38 31.96
C VAL A 295 -5.86 -2.42 33.24
N ALA A 296 -6.81 -3.35 33.32
CA ALA A 296 -7.63 -3.55 34.50
C ALA A 296 -6.80 -4.07 35.71
N GLU A 297 -5.87 -4.99 35.48
CA GLU A 297 -4.92 -5.46 36.52
C GLU A 297 -3.94 -4.36 36.97
N ALA A 298 -3.45 -3.52 36.06
CA ALA A 298 -2.58 -2.40 36.39
C ALA A 298 -3.29 -1.31 37.23
N ASN A 299 -4.62 -1.15 37.07
CA ASN A 299 -5.43 -0.21 37.84
C ASN A 299 -5.92 -0.77 39.19
N ALA A 300 -5.82 -2.07 39.42
CA ALA A 300 -6.28 -2.74 40.65
C ALA A 300 -5.17 -2.85 41.71
N GLY A 301 -4.29 -1.87 41.86
CA GLY A 301 -3.21 -1.70 42.82
C GLY A 301 -3.09 -2.80 43.91
N ALA A 302 -2.21 -3.80 43.70
CA ALA A 302 -1.77 -4.73 44.74
C ALA A 302 -0.24 -4.91 44.64
N PRO A 303 0.46 -5.15 45.79
CA PRO A 303 1.89 -5.10 45.85
C PRO A 303 2.54 -6.30 45.15
N SER A 304 3.57 -6.00 44.40
CA SER A 304 4.34 -6.93 43.59
C SER A 304 5.29 -7.79 44.41
N GLU A 305 5.16 -9.10 44.32
CA GLU A 305 6.31 -10.01 44.40
C GLU A 305 6.61 -10.61 43.02
N PRO A 306 7.87 -10.69 42.59
CA PRO A 306 8.20 -11.20 41.26
C PRO A 306 8.22 -12.73 41.26
N LEU A 307 7.38 -13.34 40.38
CA LEU A 307 7.49 -14.77 40.08
C LEU A 307 8.53 -15.00 38.96
N PRO A 308 9.27 -16.11 39.01
CA PRO A 308 10.39 -16.38 38.10
C PRO A 308 9.90 -16.76 36.70
N VAL A 309 10.57 -16.21 35.70
CA VAL A 309 10.30 -16.48 34.26
C VAL A 309 11.02 -17.81 33.92
N ASP A 310 10.23 -18.82 33.57
CA ASP A 310 10.74 -20.09 33.03
C ASP A 310 10.76 -19.99 31.50
N TYR A 311 11.95 -20.09 30.91
CA TYR A 311 12.17 -20.23 29.48
C TYR A 311 12.10 -21.70 29.09
N GLY A 312 10.90 -22.17 28.70
CA GLY A 312 10.70 -23.48 28.10
C GLY A 312 11.03 -23.48 26.62
N GLU A 313 11.88 -24.40 26.18
CA GLU A 313 12.29 -24.67 24.81
C GLU A 313 11.12 -25.11 23.89
N PRO A 314 11.26 -25.00 22.55
CA PRO A 314 10.21 -25.37 21.61
C PRO A 314 10.09 -26.88 21.43
N VAL A 315 8.90 -27.40 21.57
CA VAL A 315 8.58 -28.82 21.24
C VAL A 315 7.86 -28.89 19.92
N ASP A 316 8.44 -29.65 19.00
CA ASP A 316 7.83 -30.12 17.75
C ASP A 316 6.73 -31.16 18.03
N GLY A 317 5.65 -31.03 17.24
CA GLY A 317 4.75 -32.11 16.84
C GLY A 317 3.91 -32.77 17.93
N ILE A 318 2.62 -32.84 17.72
CA ILE A 318 1.80 -34.05 17.59
C ILE A 318 0.30 -33.71 17.54
N ASP A 319 -0.33 -34.37 16.65
CA ASP A 319 -1.70 -34.69 16.30
C ASP A 319 -2.60 -35.08 17.51
N GLY A 320 -3.91 -34.81 17.38
CA GLY A 320 -4.90 -35.61 18.07
C GLY A 320 -5.67 -34.94 19.22
N GLY A 321 -6.90 -34.63 18.95
CA GLY A 321 -7.94 -34.03 19.77
C GLY A 321 -8.12 -34.52 21.19
N TYR A 322 -8.51 -33.59 22.02
CA TYR A 322 -9.37 -33.82 23.18
C TYR A 322 -10.16 -32.54 23.49
N ILE A 323 -11.49 -32.66 23.44
CA ILE A 323 -12.44 -31.63 23.88
C ILE A 323 -12.87 -32.00 25.31
N PRO A 324 -12.64 -31.14 26.31
CA PRO A 324 -13.28 -31.33 27.61
C PRO A 324 -14.71 -30.78 27.59
N GLU A 325 -15.66 -31.58 28.03
CA GLU A 325 -17.04 -31.20 28.32
C GLU A 325 -17.12 -30.12 29.39
N GLY A 326 -17.95 -29.09 29.14
CA GLY A 326 -18.30 -28.07 30.14
C GLY A 326 -18.48 -26.67 29.57
N TYR A 327 -19.23 -26.50 28.50
CA TYR A 327 -19.74 -25.20 28.09
C TYR A 327 -21.24 -25.11 28.32
N LEU A 328 -21.63 -24.14 29.16
CA LEU A 328 -23.01 -23.71 29.35
C LEU A 328 -23.58 -23.12 28.08
N THR A 329 -24.81 -23.44 27.74
CA THR A 329 -25.50 -22.96 26.55
C THR A 329 -25.92 -21.49 26.68
N PRO A 330 -26.16 -20.78 25.56
CA PRO A 330 -26.47 -19.34 25.54
C PRO A 330 -27.80 -18.94 26.22
N GLU A 331 -28.61 -19.89 26.71
CA GLU A 331 -29.90 -19.62 27.32
C GLU A 331 -29.85 -19.34 28.84
N GLU A 332 -28.70 -19.44 29.49
CA GLU A 332 -28.56 -19.25 30.95
C GLU A 332 -27.94 -17.93 31.37
N MET A 333 -27.63 -17.01 30.45
CA MET A 333 -27.20 -15.64 30.80
C MET A 333 -28.25 -14.63 30.36
N GLY A 334 -28.98 -14.13 31.35
CA GLY A 334 -29.96 -13.08 31.17
C GLY A 334 -29.38 -11.81 30.56
N GLU A 335 -30.08 -11.25 29.59
CA GLU A 335 -29.74 -10.02 28.88
C GLU A 335 -29.66 -8.81 29.82
N PRO A 336 -28.60 -7.99 29.76
CA PRO A 336 -28.68 -6.57 30.07
C PRO A 336 -28.88 -5.78 28.78
N ALA A 337 -29.77 -4.80 28.86
CA ALA A 337 -30.18 -3.91 27.78
C ALA A 337 -29.00 -3.34 26.99
N ALA A 338 -29.10 -3.43 25.65
CA ALA A 338 -28.11 -2.90 24.71
C ALA A 338 -28.11 -1.38 24.73
N GLU A 339 -27.04 -0.77 25.18
CA GLU A 339 -26.63 0.56 24.76
C GLU A 339 -26.04 0.49 23.34
N ALA A 340 -26.39 1.46 22.50
CA ALA A 340 -25.93 1.55 21.11
C ALA A 340 -24.39 1.55 21.04
N PRO A 341 -23.78 0.87 20.05
CA PRO A 341 -22.33 0.78 19.95
C PRO A 341 -21.72 2.16 19.68
N GLU A 342 -20.90 2.64 20.60
CA GLU A 342 -20.02 3.78 20.35
C GLU A 342 -19.03 3.39 19.23
N THR A 343 -18.92 4.25 18.21
CA THR A 343 -17.93 4.11 17.14
C THR A 343 -16.51 4.07 17.72
N PRO A 344 -15.63 3.20 17.24
CA PRO A 344 -14.27 3.11 17.76
C PRO A 344 -13.52 4.42 17.56
N LYS A 345 -13.04 4.99 18.65
CA LYS A 345 -12.23 6.21 18.66
C LYS A 345 -10.82 5.86 18.21
N VAL A 346 -10.46 6.26 16.99
CA VAL A 346 -9.11 6.07 16.43
C VAL A 346 -8.31 7.36 16.61
N THR A 347 -7.08 7.28 17.09
CA THR A 347 -6.16 8.42 17.18
C THR A 347 -5.36 8.57 15.89
N SER A 348 -5.10 9.81 15.46
CA SER A 348 -4.20 10.12 14.36
C SER A 348 -2.74 9.84 14.72
N GLU A 349 -1.84 9.86 13.72
CA GLU A 349 -0.38 9.80 13.94
C GLU A 349 0.12 10.93 14.84
N GLU A 350 -0.61 12.04 14.94
CA GLU A 350 -0.34 13.18 15.81
C GLU A 350 -0.98 13.03 17.22
N GLY A 351 -1.55 11.87 17.56
CA GLY A 351 -2.22 11.60 18.84
C GLY A 351 -3.60 12.30 18.99
N ILE A 352 -4.18 12.75 17.88
CA ILE A 352 -5.47 13.46 17.84
C ILE A 352 -6.60 12.44 17.67
N LEU A 353 -7.65 12.56 18.46
CA LEU A 353 -8.85 11.74 18.36
C LEU A 353 -9.60 12.04 17.06
N LEU A 354 -9.79 11.01 16.22
CA LEU A 354 -10.53 11.08 14.96
C LEU A 354 -11.89 10.40 15.10
N GLU A 355 -12.97 11.17 14.92
CA GLU A 355 -14.34 10.68 14.98
C GLU A 355 -14.71 9.92 13.69
N ASN A 356 -14.12 10.30 12.56
CA ASN A 356 -14.34 9.64 11.26
C ASN A 356 -13.01 9.32 10.56
N PRO A 357 -12.43 8.13 10.81
CA PRO A 357 -11.14 7.74 10.22
C PRO A 357 -11.20 7.54 8.68
N VAL A 358 -12.39 7.33 8.10
CA VAL A 358 -12.56 7.17 6.65
C VAL A 358 -12.39 8.53 5.94
N MET A 359 -12.90 9.61 6.53
CA MET A 359 -12.80 10.96 5.97
C MET A 359 -11.47 11.63 6.29
N ALA A 360 -10.85 11.29 7.42
CA ALA A 360 -9.68 11.98 7.96
C ALA A 360 -8.54 12.20 6.95
N PRO A 361 -8.10 11.23 6.11
CA PRO A 361 -7.01 11.48 5.17
C PRO A 361 -7.33 12.53 4.10
N SER A 362 -8.58 12.61 3.63
CA SER A 362 -8.98 13.59 2.61
C SER A 362 -9.24 14.97 3.21
N GLU A 363 -9.79 15.06 4.42
CA GLU A 363 -9.93 16.30 5.15
C GLU A 363 -8.57 16.89 5.51
N LYS A 364 -7.63 16.05 5.96
CA LYS A 364 -6.23 16.43 6.21
C LYS A 364 -5.56 16.99 4.96
N GLU A 365 -5.73 16.34 3.80
CA GLU A 365 -5.15 16.77 2.53
C GLU A 365 -5.68 18.16 2.11
N LEU A 366 -6.99 18.38 2.19
CA LEU A 366 -7.58 19.70 1.91
C LEU A 366 -7.09 20.75 2.89
N LEU A 367 -7.01 20.43 4.18
CA LEU A 367 -6.53 21.33 5.20
C LEU A 367 -5.08 21.73 5.00
N VAL A 368 -4.20 20.79 4.61
CA VAL A 368 -2.79 21.07 4.27
C VAL A 368 -2.70 22.03 3.09
N LEU A 369 -3.52 21.85 2.05
CA LEU A 369 -3.53 22.76 0.89
C LEU A 369 -3.97 24.18 1.29
N ILE A 370 -4.98 24.30 2.12
CA ILE A 370 -5.47 25.59 2.65
C ILE A 370 -4.41 26.26 3.53
N LEU A 371 -3.84 25.52 4.50
CA LEU A 371 -2.87 26.07 5.45
C LEU A 371 -1.55 26.46 4.81
N LYS A 372 -1.11 25.78 3.76
CA LYS A 372 0.16 26.09 3.07
C LYS A 372 0.01 27.08 1.92
N TYR A 373 -1.07 27.00 1.18
CA TYR A 373 -1.22 27.66 -0.11
C TYR A 373 -2.54 28.42 -0.27
N GLY A 374 -3.28 28.64 0.81
CA GLY A 374 -4.64 29.18 0.74
C GLY A 374 -4.78 30.49 0.00
N LEU A 375 -3.80 31.41 0.10
CA LEU A 375 -3.77 32.69 -0.61
C LEU A 375 -3.17 32.63 -2.02
N GLU A 376 -2.59 31.49 -2.43
CA GLU A 376 -2.06 31.31 -3.78
C GLU A 376 -3.18 31.25 -4.81
N THR A 377 -2.94 31.86 -5.96
CA THR A 377 -3.92 31.91 -7.07
C THR A 377 -3.79 30.69 -7.97
N LEU A 378 -4.91 30.09 -8.34
CA LEU A 378 -4.99 29.01 -9.31
C LEU A 378 -5.08 29.58 -10.73
N ASP A 379 -4.00 29.48 -11.50
CA ASP A 379 -3.95 29.88 -12.90
C ASP A 379 -4.23 28.68 -13.82
N PHE A 380 -5.52 28.42 -14.08
CA PHE A 380 -5.94 27.34 -14.98
C PHE A 380 -5.68 27.73 -16.44
N GLU A 381 -5.29 26.76 -17.28
CA GLU A 381 -5.14 26.94 -18.72
C GLU A 381 -6.53 27.12 -19.39
N THR A 382 -6.57 27.81 -20.52
CA THR A 382 -7.80 28.20 -21.21
C THR A 382 -8.65 27.03 -21.71
N ASP A 383 -8.09 25.84 -21.81
CA ASP A 383 -8.74 24.58 -22.16
C ASP A 383 -9.18 23.76 -20.93
N SER A 384 -8.87 24.23 -19.72
CA SER A 384 -9.31 23.59 -18.48
C SER A 384 -10.80 23.81 -18.24
N GLU A 385 -11.51 22.79 -17.75
CA GLU A 385 -12.91 22.90 -17.32
C GLU A 385 -13.12 23.87 -16.13
N TYR A 386 -12.03 24.21 -15.41
CA TYR A 386 -12.03 25.15 -14.28
C TYR A 386 -11.62 26.56 -14.67
N TYR A 387 -11.36 26.82 -15.97
CA TYR A 387 -10.98 28.14 -16.46
C TYR A 387 -12.17 29.09 -16.49
N ASP A 388 -12.06 30.21 -15.78
CA ASP A 388 -12.98 31.34 -15.92
C ASP A 388 -12.18 32.59 -16.37
N LYS A 389 -12.66 33.23 -17.42
CA LYS A 389 -12.03 34.43 -17.98
C LYS A 389 -12.13 35.65 -17.04
N ASN A 390 -13.11 35.66 -16.16
CA ASN A 390 -13.48 36.82 -15.33
C ASN A 390 -13.10 36.63 -13.83
N GLU A 391 -12.81 35.43 -13.38
CA GLU A 391 -12.51 35.13 -12.00
C GLU A 391 -11.19 34.37 -11.85
N LYS A 392 -10.33 34.85 -10.93
CA LYS A 392 -9.16 34.11 -10.47
C LYS A 392 -9.44 33.66 -9.03
N PHE A 393 -9.47 32.36 -8.82
CA PHE A 393 -9.70 31.78 -7.51
C PHE A 393 -8.38 31.61 -6.73
N THR A 394 -8.43 31.93 -5.44
CA THR A 394 -7.39 31.44 -4.53
C THR A 394 -7.63 29.95 -4.24
N VAL A 395 -6.60 29.25 -3.76
CA VAL A 395 -6.73 27.86 -3.31
C VAL A 395 -7.83 27.73 -2.24
N ALA A 396 -7.87 28.68 -1.28
CA ALA A 396 -8.85 28.70 -0.22
C ALA A 396 -10.29 28.85 -0.75
N ASP A 397 -10.52 29.84 -1.62
CA ASP A 397 -11.84 30.06 -2.20
C ASP A 397 -12.32 28.89 -3.04
N PHE A 398 -11.43 28.35 -3.88
CA PHE A 398 -11.75 27.22 -4.74
C PHE A 398 -12.13 25.95 -3.93
N ILE A 399 -11.41 25.68 -2.83
CA ILE A 399 -11.76 24.56 -1.94
C ILE A 399 -13.07 24.84 -1.21
N ARG A 400 -13.29 26.05 -0.70
CA ARG A 400 -14.51 26.45 0.00
C ARG A 400 -15.75 26.29 -0.88
N ASP A 401 -15.69 26.78 -2.11
CA ASP A 401 -16.80 26.66 -3.06
C ASP A 401 -17.09 25.21 -3.42
N ALA A 402 -16.04 24.39 -3.60
CA ALA A 402 -16.19 22.98 -3.92
C ALA A 402 -16.74 22.12 -2.76
N ILE A 403 -16.55 22.55 -1.51
CA ILE A 403 -17.14 21.91 -0.33
C ILE A 403 -18.62 22.30 -0.19
N ASP A 404 -19.04 23.46 -0.72
CA ASP A 404 -20.44 23.90 -0.79
C ASP A 404 -21.14 23.86 0.58
N GLY A 405 -20.55 24.49 1.60
CA GLY A 405 -21.10 24.60 2.95
C GLY A 405 -21.11 23.30 3.77
N ARG A 406 -20.55 22.20 3.26
CA ARG A 406 -20.41 20.95 4.00
C ARG A 406 -19.33 21.08 5.06
N GLU A 407 -19.60 20.55 6.26
CA GLU A 407 -18.64 20.54 7.36
C GLU A 407 -17.74 19.30 7.30
N PHE A 408 -16.50 19.45 7.74
CA PHE A 408 -15.60 18.31 7.96
C PHE A 408 -16.14 17.40 9.06
N ALA A 409 -16.06 16.10 8.86
CA ALA A 409 -16.57 15.09 9.79
C ALA A 409 -15.75 15.03 11.09
N ASN A 410 -14.43 15.31 11.01
CA ASN A 410 -13.56 15.30 12.17
C ASN A 410 -13.51 16.69 12.83
N THR A 411 -13.91 16.77 14.10
CA THR A 411 -14.10 18.03 14.83
C THR A 411 -12.85 18.91 14.87
N VAL A 412 -11.66 18.33 15.03
CA VAL A 412 -10.42 19.11 15.07
C VAL A 412 -10.11 19.74 13.71
N TYR A 413 -10.30 19.00 12.61
CA TYR A 413 -10.09 19.52 11.25
C TYR A 413 -11.13 20.59 10.91
N ARG A 414 -12.40 20.37 11.28
CA ARG A 414 -13.48 21.33 11.11
C ARG A 414 -13.20 22.64 11.83
N ARG A 415 -12.76 22.59 13.11
CA ARG A 415 -12.43 23.81 13.89
C ARG A 415 -11.26 24.56 13.26
N THR A 416 -10.22 23.86 12.83
CA THR A 416 -9.07 24.48 12.17
C THR A 416 -9.46 25.12 10.83
N TYR A 417 -10.29 24.44 10.05
CA TYR A 417 -10.86 24.98 8.82
C TYR A 417 -11.67 26.26 9.06
N ASN A 418 -12.60 26.22 10.01
CA ASN A 418 -13.44 27.37 10.33
C ASN A 418 -12.62 28.56 10.88
N GLU A 419 -11.60 28.30 11.70
CA GLU A 419 -10.73 29.35 12.24
C GLU A 419 -9.88 29.98 11.13
N TYR A 420 -9.38 29.17 10.18
CA TYR A 420 -8.67 29.70 9.02
C TYR A 420 -9.57 30.68 8.24
N PHE A 421 -10.80 30.30 7.90
CA PHE A 421 -11.69 31.16 7.14
C PHE A 421 -12.21 32.34 7.93
N ARG A 422 -12.37 32.23 9.25
CA ARG A 422 -12.68 33.37 10.12
C ARG A 422 -11.61 34.47 10.07
N LEU A 423 -10.34 34.08 10.02
CA LEU A 423 -9.21 34.99 9.86
C LEU A 423 -9.09 35.52 8.44
N TYR A 424 -9.24 34.65 7.45
CA TYR A 424 -9.18 34.94 6.02
C TYR A 424 -10.22 35.99 5.60
N ASP A 425 -11.48 35.83 6.03
CA ASP A 425 -12.58 36.75 5.72
C ASP A 425 -12.55 38.01 6.58
N GLY A 426 -11.94 37.94 7.78
CA GLY A 426 -11.93 39.02 8.73
C GLY A 426 -10.96 40.16 8.43
N ASP A 427 -9.85 39.91 7.75
CA ASP A 427 -8.83 40.90 7.44
C ASP A 427 -8.06 40.53 6.16
N ALA A 428 -8.41 41.16 5.06
CA ALA A 428 -7.82 40.93 3.74
C ALA A 428 -6.33 41.37 3.64
N THR A 429 -5.75 41.97 4.67
CA THR A 429 -4.33 42.39 4.69
C THR A 429 -3.42 41.30 5.27
N LEU A 430 -3.97 40.23 5.84
CA LEU A 430 -3.19 39.15 6.42
C LEU A 430 -2.48 38.35 5.34
N THR A 431 -1.19 38.07 5.57
CA THR A 431 -0.45 37.10 4.78
C THR A 431 -0.77 35.68 5.23
N GLN A 432 -0.44 34.67 4.41
CA GLN A 432 -0.59 33.25 4.76
C GLN A 432 0.10 32.93 6.10
N ASP A 433 1.32 33.43 6.30
CA ASP A 433 2.09 33.23 7.52
C ASP A 433 1.45 33.92 8.74
N ASP A 434 0.79 35.07 8.55
CA ASP A 434 0.08 35.77 9.64
C ASP A 434 -1.16 34.98 10.09
N ILE A 435 -1.91 34.41 9.14
CA ILE A 435 -3.06 33.54 9.45
C ILE A 435 -2.58 32.31 10.24
N ILE A 436 -1.55 31.62 9.77
CA ILE A 436 -0.99 30.45 10.43
C ILE A 436 -0.51 30.79 11.85
N ARG A 437 0.24 31.89 11.99
CA ARG A 437 0.72 32.35 13.32
C ARG A 437 -0.42 32.64 14.26
N LYS A 438 -1.48 33.34 13.82
CA LYS A 438 -2.65 33.62 14.64
C LYS A 438 -3.39 32.36 15.09
N ILE A 439 -3.47 31.32 14.25
CA ILE A 439 -4.03 30.03 14.65
C ILE A 439 -3.14 29.34 15.69
N MET A 440 -1.81 29.35 15.49
CA MET A 440 -0.86 28.72 16.41
C MET A 440 -0.78 29.43 17.77
N ASP A 441 -0.92 30.74 17.80
CA ASP A 441 -0.94 31.56 19.02
C ASP A 441 -2.31 31.57 19.70
N GLY A 442 -3.31 30.94 19.09
CA GLY A 442 -4.67 30.84 19.61
C GLY A 442 -4.79 30.01 20.91
N PRO A 443 -5.92 30.12 21.62
CA PRO A 443 -6.13 29.42 22.89
C PRO A 443 -6.32 27.91 22.77
N ASP A 444 -6.65 27.40 21.58
CA ASP A 444 -6.84 25.96 21.30
C ASP A 444 -5.51 25.28 20.99
N ARG A 445 -4.92 24.65 22.01
CA ARG A 445 -3.62 23.96 21.87
C ARG A 445 -3.63 22.80 20.89
N VAL A 446 -4.76 22.08 20.75
CA VAL A 446 -4.86 20.96 19.81
C VAL A 446 -4.83 21.47 18.38
N MET A 447 -5.56 22.52 18.10
CA MET A 447 -5.57 23.19 16.80
C MET A 447 -4.21 23.82 16.47
N ALA A 448 -3.55 24.46 17.45
CA ALA A 448 -2.22 25.03 17.30
C ALA A 448 -1.17 23.95 16.96
N THR A 449 -1.17 22.83 17.67
CA THR A 449 -0.26 21.70 17.41
C THR A 449 -0.53 21.11 16.03
N LEU A 450 -1.78 20.85 15.68
CA LEU A 450 -2.17 20.35 14.36
C LEU A 450 -1.69 21.29 13.24
N THR A 451 -1.93 22.59 13.39
CA THR A 451 -1.51 23.58 12.39
C THR A 451 0.00 23.61 12.23
N GLY A 452 0.75 23.55 13.34
CA GLY A 452 2.22 23.46 13.32
C GLY A 452 2.70 22.20 12.59
N ASP A 453 2.12 21.03 12.89
CA ASP A 453 2.50 19.77 12.26
C ASP A 453 2.19 19.72 10.74
N LEU A 454 1.05 20.31 10.34
CA LEU A 454 0.63 20.33 8.93
C LEU A 454 1.38 21.36 8.08
N THR A 455 1.85 22.47 8.69
CA THR A 455 2.56 23.53 7.98
C THR A 455 4.08 23.36 7.97
N GLN A 456 4.65 22.64 8.96
CA GLN A 456 6.06 22.32 8.94
C GLN A 456 6.41 21.48 7.74
N ASP A 457 7.29 22.02 6.89
CA ASP A 457 8.05 21.20 5.96
C ASP A 457 9.04 20.38 6.79
N LYS A 458 8.63 19.20 7.21
CA LYS A 458 9.49 18.26 7.96
C LYS A 458 10.82 17.99 7.23
N TYR A 459 10.99 18.51 5.99
CA TYR A 459 12.18 18.31 5.16
C TYR A 459 12.33 19.41 4.12
N LEU A 460 13.16 20.39 4.41
CA LEU A 460 13.75 21.27 3.41
C LEU A 460 14.75 20.45 2.56
N LEU A 461 14.34 20.07 1.36
CA LEU A 461 15.27 19.68 0.31
C LEU A 461 16.05 20.93 -0.08
N THR A 462 17.32 21.02 0.33
CA THR A 462 18.25 22.03 -0.17
C THR A 462 18.60 21.65 -1.62
N VAL A 463 17.79 22.11 -2.57
CA VAL A 463 17.97 21.82 -4.00
C VAL A 463 18.71 22.98 -4.63
N LYS A 464 20.04 23.01 -4.48
CA LYS A 464 20.89 23.95 -5.26
C LYS A 464 21.14 23.50 -6.72
N ASN A 465 20.79 22.26 -7.10
CA ASN A 465 21.16 21.71 -8.41
C ASN A 465 20.03 21.09 -9.23
N PHE A 466 18.75 21.34 -8.89
CA PHE A 466 17.59 20.77 -9.61
C PHE A 466 16.54 21.80 -10.04
N ALA A 467 16.96 23.04 -10.23
CA ALA A 467 16.03 24.13 -10.58
C ALA A 467 15.31 23.94 -11.92
N ASP A 468 15.87 23.15 -12.85
CA ASP A 468 15.32 22.99 -14.20
C ASP A 468 14.31 21.83 -14.36
N SER A 469 14.03 21.03 -13.32
CA SER A 469 13.11 19.90 -13.39
C SER A 469 11.94 19.95 -12.40
N MET A 470 11.76 21.04 -11.67
CA MET A 470 10.62 21.21 -10.77
C MET A 470 9.42 21.79 -11.53
N THR A 471 8.30 21.07 -11.47
CA THR A 471 6.97 21.62 -11.80
C THR A 471 6.79 22.91 -10.99
N SER A 472 6.41 24.01 -11.63
CA SER A 472 6.18 25.27 -10.91
C SER A 472 5.12 25.07 -9.83
N LEU A 473 5.18 25.88 -8.76
CA LEU A 473 4.16 25.83 -7.69
C LEU A 473 2.76 25.97 -8.29
N SER A 474 2.58 26.88 -9.26
CA SER A 474 1.31 27.07 -9.96
C SER A 474 0.85 25.77 -10.65
N SER A 475 1.72 25.12 -11.42
CA SER A 475 1.37 23.84 -12.08
C SER A 475 1.06 22.72 -11.08
N PHE A 476 1.74 22.70 -9.93
CA PHE A 476 1.45 21.75 -8.85
C PHE A 476 0.05 21.98 -8.28
N LEU A 477 -0.32 23.23 -7.98
CA LEU A 477 -1.59 23.58 -7.36
C LEU A 477 -2.77 23.33 -8.30
N VAL A 478 -2.64 23.72 -9.57
CA VAL A 478 -3.67 23.52 -10.62
C VAL A 478 -4.04 22.04 -10.82
N ILE A 479 -3.10 21.13 -10.62
CA ILE A 479 -3.35 19.68 -10.73
C ILE A 479 -3.86 19.09 -9.41
N ASN A 480 -3.23 19.46 -8.28
CA ASN A 480 -3.48 18.74 -7.03
C ASN A 480 -4.69 19.25 -6.26
N VAL A 481 -5.05 20.53 -6.36
CA VAL A 481 -6.21 21.08 -5.66
C VAL A 481 -7.52 20.47 -6.17
N PRO A 482 -7.83 20.46 -7.49
CA PRO A 482 -9.02 19.80 -8.01
C PRO A 482 -9.05 18.30 -7.71
N ARG A 483 -7.89 17.63 -7.79
CA ARG A 483 -7.79 16.20 -7.48
C ARG A 483 -8.11 15.89 -6.01
N ALA A 484 -7.61 16.68 -5.07
CA ALA A 484 -7.91 16.51 -3.64
C ALA A 484 -9.40 16.68 -3.36
N ILE A 485 -10.04 17.65 -4.00
CA ILE A 485 -11.49 17.88 -3.93
C ILE A 485 -12.27 16.67 -4.48
N LEU A 486 -11.89 16.15 -5.64
CA LEU A 486 -12.53 14.97 -6.21
C LEU A 486 -12.39 13.74 -5.30
N VAL A 487 -11.23 13.55 -4.66
CA VAL A 487 -11.01 12.47 -3.68
C VAL A 487 -11.92 12.64 -2.46
N TYR A 488 -12.01 13.85 -1.91
CA TYR A 488 -12.91 14.17 -0.80
C TYR A 488 -14.38 13.90 -1.16
N ASN A 489 -14.84 14.43 -2.29
CA ASN A 489 -16.22 14.22 -2.78
C ASN A 489 -16.52 12.73 -3.04
N SER A 490 -15.57 11.96 -3.56
CA SER A 490 -15.76 10.51 -3.78
C SER A 490 -16.03 9.76 -2.48
N LYS A 491 -15.39 10.15 -1.38
CA LYS A 491 -15.62 9.55 -0.06
C LYS A 491 -16.97 9.93 0.53
N ILE A 492 -17.39 11.20 0.38
CA ILE A 492 -18.73 11.63 0.79
C ILE A 492 -19.81 10.83 0.09
N VAL A 493 -19.72 10.73 -1.24
CA VAL A 493 -20.68 9.98 -2.05
C VAL A 493 -20.72 8.51 -1.61
N ARG A 494 -19.57 7.90 -1.33
CA ARG A 494 -19.50 6.53 -0.82
C ARG A 494 -20.17 6.37 0.55
N MET A 495 -19.98 7.32 1.46
CA MET A 495 -20.66 7.30 2.76
C MET A 495 -22.17 7.41 2.61
N GLN A 496 -22.65 8.29 1.72
CA GLN A 496 -24.07 8.41 1.42
C GLN A 496 -24.65 7.12 0.83
N GLU A 497 -23.93 6.44 -0.07
CA GLU A 497 -24.34 5.13 -0.60
C GLU A 497 -24.45 4.08 0.52
N MET A 498 -23.48 4.05 1.45
CA MET A 498 -23.51 3.13 2.59
C MET A 498 -24.73 3.40 3.49
N GLU A 499 -24.97 4.66 3.85
CA GLU A 499 -26.13 5.05 4.68
C GLU A 499 -27.46 4.68 4.02
N ILE A 500 -27.61 4.94 2.71
CA ILE A 500 -28.82 4.55 1.97
C ILE A 500 -28.96 3.02 1.93
N SER A 501 -27.86 2.31 1.72
CA SER A 501 -27.85 0.84 1.69
C SER A 501 -28.23 0.24 3.05
N GLU A 502 -27.76 0.81 4.15
CA GLU A 502 -28.16 0.41 5.51
C GLU A 502 -29.63 0.64 5.76
N LYS A 503 -30.16 1.80 5.38
CA LYS A 503 -31.60 2.12 5.47
C LYS A 503 -32.44 1.15 4.65
N LEU A 504 -32.04 0.83 3.40
CA LEU A 504 -32.71 -0.15 2.55
C LEU A 504 -32.66 -1.57 3.15
N ASN A 505 -31.55 -1.94 3.79
CA ASN A 505 -31.44 -3.23 4.48
C ASN A 505 -32.31 -3.30 5.73
N ALA A 506 -32.38 -2.24 6.51
CA ALA A 506 -33.26 -2.16 7.69
C ALA A 506 -34.75 -2.27 7.30
N MET A 507 -35.12 -1.75 6.14
CA MET A 507 -36.49 -1.84 5.61
C MET A 507 -36.92 -3.24 5.15
N LYS A 508 -36.00 -4.19 4.97
CA LYS A 508 -36.34 -5.57 4.60
C LYS A 508 -37.13 -6.33 5.67
N HIS A 509 -37.16 -5.86 6.89
CA HIS A 509 -37.75 -6.54 8.05
C HIS A 509 -38.93 -5.80 8.70
N GLY A 510 -39.47 -4.71 8.08
CA GLY A 510 -40.57 -3.91 8.62
C GLY A 510 -41.65 -3.60 7.57
N GLU A 511 -42.85 -3.16 8.04
CA GLU A 511 -43.89 -2.60 7.16
C GLU A 511 -43.49 -1.17 6.77
N HIS A 512 -43.04 -1.00 5.52
CA HIS A 512 -42.69 0.31 4.93
C HIS A 512 -43.52 0.54 3.67
N SER A 513 -43.81 1.80 3.34
CA SER A 513 -44.54 2.12 2.14
C SER A 513 -43.67 1.89 0.89
N GLU A 514 -44.28 1.43 -0.20
CA GLU A 514 -43.57 1.27 -1.49
C GLU A 514 -42.96 2.59 -1.98
N GLU A 515 -43.60 3.73 -1.66
CA GLU A 515 -43.14 5.07 -2.02
C GLU A 515 -41.83 5.43 -1.32
N GLU A 516 -41.65 5.07 -0.03
CA GLU A 516 -40.40 5.32 0.72
C GLU A 516 -39.23 4.49 0.19
N VAL A 517 -39.49 3.22 -0.14
CA VAL A 517 -38.48 2.33 -0.73
C VAL A 517 -38.06 2.83 -2.10
N MET A 518 -39.02 3.24 -2.95
CA MET A 518 -38.74 3.80 -4.28
C MET A 518 -37.94 5.12 -4.21
N ALA A 519 -38.26 6.00 -3.27
CA ALA A 519 -37.51 7.25 -3.08
C ALA A 519 -36.04 7.01 -2.67
N LEU A 520 -35.80 6.00 -1.81
CA LEU A 520 -34.44 5.63 -1.41
C LEU A 520 -33.67 4.96 -2.57
N LEU A 521 -34.32 4.13 -3.38
CA LEU A 521 -33.71 3.53 -4.57
C LEU A 521 -33.33 4.58 -5.61
N GLU A 522 -34.22 5.56 -5.85
CA GLU A 522 -33.91 6.67 -6.74
C GLU A 522 -32.71 7.49 -6.24
N LYS A 523 -32.66 7.75 -4.93
CA LYS A 523 -31.54 8.45 -4.30
C LYS A 523 -30.25 7.64 -4.45
N PHE A 524 -30.30 6.33 -4.25
CA PHE A 524 -29.16 5.43 -4.45
C PHE A 524 -28.64 5.48 -5.89
N GLN A 525 -29.52 5.40 -6.88
CA GLN A 525 -29.16 5.46 -8.30
C GLN A 525 -28.49 6.80 -8.65
N LYS A 526 -29.02 7.93 -8.16
CA LYS A 526 -28.41 9.26 -8.37
C LYS A 526 -27.02 9.34 -7.73
N THR A 527 -26.86 8.82 -6.53
CA THR A 527 -25.57 8.80 -5.82
C THR A 527 -24.56 7.91 -6.53
N ALA A 528 -24.96 6.74 -7.01
CA ALA A 528 -24.11 5.84 -7.78
C ALA A 528 -23.67 6.44 -9.13
N ALA A 529 -24.56 7.15 -9.82
CA ALA A 529 -24.23 7.86 -11.04
C ALA A 529 -23.20 8.98 -10.80
N LEU A 530 -23.36 9.75 -9.72
CA LEU A 530 -22.41 10.79 -9.33
C LEU A 530 -21.03 10.19 -8.99
N ARG A 531 -21.00 9.07 -8.25
CA ARG A 531 -19.76 8.35 -7.98
C ARG A 531 -19.04 7.95 -9.26
N LYS A 532 -19.76 7.42 -10.23
CA LYS A 532 -19.19 7.03 -11.52
C LYS A 532 -18.50 8.21 -12.21
N ILE A 533 -19.15 9.37 -12.28
CA ILE A 533 -18.58 10.58 -12.87
C ILE A 533 -17.30 11.02 -12.14
N ILE A 534 -17.32 11.02 -10.81
CA ILE A 534 -16.14 11.40 -9.99
C ILE A 534 -14.99 10.42 -10.24
N MET A 535 -15.28 9.12 -10.31
CA MET A 535 -14.26 8.08 -10.54
C MET A 535 -13.66 8.16 -11.94
N GLU A 536 -14.47 8.46 -12.96
CA GLU A 536 -14.00 8.72 -14.33
C GLU A 536 -13.04 9.92 -14.37
N ARG A 537 -13.40 11.04 -13.71
CA ARG A 537 -12.54 12.23 -13.60
C ARG A 537 -11.24 11.97 -12.84
N LEU A 538 -11.24 11.06 -11.87
CA LEU A 538 -10.03 10.63 -11.16
C LEU A 538 -9.16 9.66 -11.98
N GLY A 539 -9.58 9.29 -13.19
CA GLY A 539 -8.93 8.25 -14.00
C GLY A 539 -9.04 6.84 -13.39
N ARG A 540 -10.03 6.63 -12.52
CA ARG A 540 -10.33 5.36 -11.85
C ARG A 540 -11.61 4.77 -12.44
N VAL A 541 -11.54 4.35 -13.71
CA VAL A 541 -12.65 3.59 -14.31
C VAL A 541 -12.70 2.21 -13.63
N GLN A 542 -13.88 1.85 -13.15
CA GLN A 542 -14.16 0.50 -12.64
C GLN A 542 -14.21 -0.51 -13.76
#